data_03ce918e5dd2f4d77ee530ed04113eb5
#
_entry.id   03ce918e5dd2f4d77ee530ed04113eb5
#
_cell.length_a   1.000
_cell.length_b   1.000
_cell.length_c   1.000
_cell.angle_alpha   90.00
_cell.angle_beta   90.00
_cell.angle_gamma   90.00
#
_symmetry.space_group_name_H-M   'P 1'
#
loop_
_entity.id
_entity.type
_entity.pdbx_description
1 polymer ?
#
loop_
_entity_poly.entity_id
_entity_poly.type
_entity_poly.pdbx_seq_one_letter_code
_entity_poly.pdbx_strand_id
1 'polypeptide(L)'
;HVRTYYARMYEVKFLTGMIAGSLCADGQIGYVADYPIFGTTANINAFAIGARMVNPRAKIYLQWTKVKNADPQKFFERNGITYISDRDMIMPDDASRNFGLYHYDQNGEVVNLAMPFYNWGAFYERILRSILEGNWKQEEKNETSNAISYWWGMSAGIVDVICSKHLPAGTQKLISVMTNLIREGA
;
A
#
# COMPACT_ATOMS: atom_id res chain seq x y z
N HIS A 1 -23.52 -18.41 -7.77
CA HIS A 1 -22.19 -18.70 -7.21
C HIS A 1 -21.51 -17.38 -6.85
N VAL A 2 -21.01 -17.25 -5.63
CA VAL A 2 -20.29 -16.08 -5.12
C VAL A 2 -18.87 -16.52 -4.85
N ARG A 3 -17.87 -15.71 -5.31
CA ARG A 3 -16.48 -15.90 -4.97
C ARG A 3 -15.95 -14.66 -4.28
N THR A 4 -15.12 -14.86 -3.30
CA THR A 4 -14.48 -13.80 -2.54
C THR A 4 -13.03 -13.64 -2.99
N TYR A 5 -12.51 -12.44 -2.90
CA TYR A 5 -11.12 -12.18 -3.21
C TYR A 5 -10.50 -11.22 -2.19
N TYR A 6 -9.19 -11.32 -2.06
CA TYR A 6 -8.40 -10.37 -1.33
C TYR A 6 -7.13 -10.04 -2.12
N ALA A 7 -6.90 -8.76 -2.35
CA ALA A 7 -5.67 -8.28 -2.97
C ALA A 7 -4.63 -7.97 -1.89
N ARG A 8 -3.45 -8.59 -1.98
CA ARG A 8 -2.39 -8.49 -0.97
C ARG A 8 -1.68 -7.13 -0.98
N MET A 9 -2.43 -6.05 -0.73
CA MET A 9 -1.91 -4.69 -0.71
C MET A 9 -0.78 -4.50 0.33
N TYR A 10 -0.73 -5.32 1.36
CA TYR A 10 0.34 -5.29 2.36
C TYR A 10 1.74 -5.49 1.75
N GLU A 11 1.88 -6.21 0.62
CA GLU A 11 3.15 -6.35 -0.10
C GLU A 11 3.65 -4.99 -0.61
N VAL A 12 2.74 -4.19 -1.16
CA VAL A 12 3.04 -2.84 -1.65
C VAL A 12 3.27 -1.87 -0.49
N LYS A 13 2.48 -2.00 0.60
CA LYS A 13 2.67 -1.19 1.81
C LYS A 13 4.04 -1.42 2.45
N PHE A 14 4.55 -2.65 2.42
CA PHE A 14 5.91 -2.94 2.85
C PHE A 14 6.94 -2.11 2.04
N LEU A 15 6.82 -2.08 0.71
CA LEU A 15 7.71 -1.29 -0.14
C LEU A 15 7.61 0.22 0.12
N THR A 16 6.39 0.75 0.27
CA THR A 16 6.20 2.18 0.59
C THR A 16 6.71 2.52 1.99
N GLY A 17 6.63 1.58 2.93
CA GLY A 17 7.28 1.70 4.23
C GLY A 17 8.80 1.81 4.11
N MET A 18 9.44 0.99 3.29
CA MET A 18 10.88 1.08 3.02
C MET A 18 11.25 2.45 2.41
N ILE A 19 10.45 2.98 1.48
CA ILE A 19 10.68 4.32 0.92
C ILE A 19 10.62 5.37 2.04
N ALA A 20 9.56 5.36 2.83
CA ALA A 20 9.40 6.31 3.93
C ALA A 20 10.55 6.23 4.94
N GLY A 21 10.94 5.02 5.35
CA GLY A 21 12.04 4.80 6.29
C GLY A 21 13.39 5.24 5.75
N SER A 22 13.62 5.09 4.43
CA SER A 22 14.89 5.49 3.80
C SER A 22 15.05 7.01 3.65
N LEU A 23 13.94 7.75 3.58
CA LEU A 23 13.94 9.19 3.34
C LEU A 23 13.73 10.02 4.60
N CYS A 24 13.00 9.49 5.57
CA CYS A 24 12.65 10.17 6.81
C CYS A 24 13.80 10.06 7.83
N ALA A 25 14.68 11.07 7.86
CA ALA A 25 15.89 11.03 8.68
C ALA A 25 15.61 11.01 10.19
N ASP A 26 14.57 11.71 10.66
CA ASP A 26 14.16 11.74 12.07
C ASP A 26 13.34 10.50 12.46
N GLY A 27 12.91 9.73 11.47
CA GLY A 27 12.14 8.49 11.63
C GLY A 27 10.70 8.69 12.08
N GLN A 28 10.14 9.91 12.06
CA GLN A 28 8.75 10.17 12.44
C GLN A 28 7.84 10.11 11.21
N ILE A 29 7.06 9.04 11.08
CA ILE A 29 6.27 8.75 9.89
C ILE A 29 4.80 8.65 10.27
N GLY A 30 3.94 9.42 9.60
CA GLY A 30 2.49 9.36 9.73
C GLY A 30 1.88 8.23 8.91
N TYR A 31 0.84 7.62 9.44
CA TYR A 31 0.01 6.66 8.72
C TYR A 31 -1.47 6.95 8.97
N VAL A 32 -2.23 7.15 7.91
CA VAL A 32 -3.68 7.37 7.95
C VAL A 32 -4.41 6.08 7.61
N ALA A 33 -5.38 5.70 8.41
CA ALA A 33 -6.23 4.54 8.18
C ALA A 33 -7.70 4.87 8.52
N ASP A 34 -8.65 4.15 7.90
CA ASP A 34 -10.08 4.41 8.13
C ASP A 34 -10.63 3.60 9.31
N TYR A 35 -10.61 2.28 9.20
CA TYR A 35 -11.16 1.35 10.20
C TYR A 35 -10.22 0.19 10.49
N PRO A 36 -10.21 -0.36 11.71
CA PRO A 36 -9.42 -1.55 12.07
C PRO A 36 -10.09 -2.83 11.57
N ILE A 37 -10.28 -2.96 10.26
CA ILE A 37 -10.86 -4.13 9.61
C ILE A 37 -9.79 -5.05 9.04
N PHE A 38 -10.21 -6.25 8.60
CA PHE A 38 -9.34 -7.21 7.92
C PHE A 38 -8.60 -6.55 6.74
N GLY A 39 -7.30 -6.77 6.68
CA GLY A 39 -6.42 -6.18 5.67
C GLY A 39 -5.82 -4.84 6.08
N THR A 40 -6.57 -3.94 6.72
CA THR A 40 -6.02 -2.64 7.18
C THR A 40 -4.88 -2.85 8.18
N THR A 41 -5.06 -3.71 9.17
CA THR A 41 -4.03 -4.02 10.15
C THR A 41 -2.80 -4.66 9.50
N ALA A 42 -3.00 -5.55 8.52
CA ALA A 42 -1.89 -6.15 7.76
C ALA A 42 -1.11 -5.08 6.98
N ASN A 43 -1.81 -4.13 6.35
CA ASN A 43 -1.19 -3.01 5.63
C ASN A 43 -0.35 -2.12 6.56
N ILE A 44 -0.89 -1.75 7.72
CA ILE A 44 -0.18 -0.94 8.73
C ILE A 44 1.08 -1.66 9.21
N ASN A 45 0.96 -2.94 9.56
CA ASN A 45 2.08 -3.74 10.04
C ASN A 45 3.17 -3.91 8.97
N ALA A 46 2.79 -4.23 7.73
CA ALA A 46 3.72 -4.36 6.63
C ALA A 46 4.48 -3.05 6.36
N PHE A 47 3.77 -1.93 6.35
CA PHE A 47 4.39 -0.61 6.23
C PHE A 47 5.40 -0.35 7.36
N ALA A 48 5.01 -0.61 8.60
CA ALA A 48 5.88 -0.42 9.77
C ALA A 48 7.13 -1.32 9.71
N ILE A 49 6.98 -2.58 9.30
CA ILE A 49 8.09 -3.52 9.11
C ILE A 49 9.04 -2.99 8.01
N GLY A 50 8.50 -2.58 6.85
CA GLY A 50 9.29 -2.02 5.77
C GLY A 50 10.07 -0.78 6.18
N ALA A 51 9.44 0.15 6.89
CA ALA A 51 10.10 1.35 7.39
C ALA A 51 11.23 1.02 8.37
N ARG A 52 10.99 0.10 9.32
CA ARG A 52 11.97 -0.28 10.33
C ARG A 52 13.09 -1.16 9.80
N MET A 53 12.88 -1.86 8.70
CA MET A 53 13.92 -2.66 8.05
C MET A 53 15.07 -1.78 7.54
N VAL A 54 14.77 -0.58 7.06
CA VAL A 54 15.78 0.38 6.54
C VAL A 54 16.13 1.46 7.54
N ASN A 55 15.25 1.78 8.48
CA ASN A 55 15.49 2.72 9.57
C ASN A 55 14.98 2.12 10.89
N PRO A 56 15.83 1.44 11.68
CA PRO A 56 15.43 0.82 12.94
C PRO A 56 14.82 1.78 13.96
N ARG A 57 15.07 3.09 13.82
CA ARG A 57 14.50 4.15 14.70
C ARG A 57 13.12 4.62 14.25
N ALA A 58 12.62 4.16 13.10
CA ALA A 58 11.33 4.60 12.58
C ALA A 58 10.20 4.32 13.57
N LYS A 59 9.38 5.34 13.76
CA LYS A 59 8.16 5.33 14.59
C LYS A 59 6.98 5.69 13.71
N ILE A 60 5.96 4.83 13.71
CA ILE A 60 4.75 5.05 12.91
C ILE A 60 3.67 5.66 13.82
N TYR A 61 3.22 6.84 13.44
CA TYR A 61 2.13 7.57 14.11
C TYR A 61 0.84 7.31 13.38
N LEU A 62 0.06 6.36 13.89
CA LEU A 62 -1.21 5.94 13.30
C LEU A 62 -2.34 6.90 13.68
N GLN A 63 -3.06 7.38 12.67
CA GLN A 63 -4.28 8.16 12.85
C GLN A 63 -5.46 7.50 12.13
N TRP A 64 -6.60 7.42 12.82
CA TRP A 64 -7.84 6.86 12.28
C TRP A 64 -8.77 7.97 11.80
N THR A 65 -9.25 7.93 10.55
CA THR A 65 -10.13 8.96 9.99
C THR A 65 -11.57 8.84 10.50
N LYS A 66 -12.01 7.65 10.86
CA LYS A 66 -13.40 7.37 11.27
C LYS A 66 -13.60 7.37 12.79
N VAL A 67 -12.74 8.06 13.51
CA VAL A 67 -12.90 8.37 14.94
C VAL A 67 -13.55 9.74 15.06
N LYS A 68 -14.43 9.91 16.05
CA LYS A 68 -15.11 11.21 16.30
C LYS A 68 -14.08 12.33 16.48
N ASN A 69 -14.26 13.43 15.76
CA ASN A 69 -13.38 14.60 15.73
C ASN A 69 -11.95 14.29 15.24
N ALA A 70 -11.78 13.25 14.42
CA ALA A 70 -10.49 12.95 13.81
C ALA A 70 -10.06 14.05 12.86
N ASP A 71 -8.83 14.50 13.00
CA ASP A 71 -8.15 15.42 12.09
C ASP A 71 -6.68 14.98 11.98
N PRO A 72 -6.40 13.94 11.15
CA PRO A 72 -5.05 13.43 10.98
C PRO A 72 -4.04 14.48 10.52
N GLN A 73 -4.45 15.36 9.60
CA GLN A 73 -3.59 16.41 9.05
C GLN A 73 -3.12 17.34 10.17
N LYS A 74 -4.05 17.85 10.97
CA LYS A 74 -3.74 18.73 12.08
C LYS A 74 -2.90 18.04 13.17
N PHE A 75 -3.08 16.73 13.36
CA PHE A 75 -2.25 15.96 14.27
C PHE A 75 -0.80 15.92 13.76
N PHE A 76 -0.58 15.59 12.49
CA PHE A 76 0.76 15.51 11.91
C PHE A 76 1.45 16.88 11.88
N GLU A 77 0.75 17.93 11.49
CA GLU A 77 1.26 19.29 11.48
C GLU A 77 1.75 19.72 12.88
N ARG A 78 0.93 19.53 13.92
CA ARG A 78 1.30 19.88 15.31
C ARG A 78 2.50 19.10 15.84
N ASN A 79 2.75 17.90 15.33
CA ASN A 79 3.85 17.04 15.75
C ASN A 79 5.05 17.12 14.80
N GLY A 80 5.02 17.98 13.78
CA GLY A 80 6.11 18.14 12.81
C GLY A 80 6.34 16.89 11.93
N ILE A 81 5.32 16.05 11.76
CA ILE A 81 5.41 14.83 10.97
C ILE A 81 5.11 15.19 9.51
N THR A 82 6.13 15.08 8.66
CA THR A 82 6.05 15.51 7.26
C THR A 82 5.94 14.35 6.27
N TYR A 83 6.41 13.15 6.61
CA TYR A 83 6.28 11.95 5.78
C TYR A 83 5.03 11.18 6.16
N ILE A 84 4.09 11.02 5.22
CA ILE A 84 2.75 10.48 5.52
C ILE A 84 2.36 9.44 4.47
N SER A 85 1.89 8.28 4.93
CA SER A 85 1.15 7.31 4.12
C SER A 85 -0.34 7.52 4.34
N ASP A 86 -1.04 7.93 3.31
CA ASP A 86 -2.49 8.17 3.31
C ASP A 86 -3.21 7.15 2.40
N ARG A 87 -4.41 7.48 1.96
CA ARG A 87 -5.26 6.64 1.11
C ARG A 87 -4.55 6.22 -0.19
N ASP A 88 -4.82 4.98 -0.61
CA ASP A 88 -4.24 4.39 -1.81
C ASP A 88 -5.15 4.57 -3.04
N MET A 89 -5.76 5.74 -3.16
CA MET A 89 -6.67 6.07 -4.24
C MET A 89 -6.54 7.54 -4.61
N ILE A 90 -6.37 7.80 -5.89
CA ILE A 90 -6.45 9.16 -6.44
C ILE A 90 -7.94 9.51 -6.52
N MET A 91 -8.33 10.60 -5.87
CA MET A 91 -9.66 11.14 -5.96
C MET A 91 -9.64 12.26 -7.00
N PRO A 92 -10.35 12.13 -8.14
CA PRO A 92 -10.30 13.12 -9.23
C PRO A 92 -10.67 14.54 -8.79
N ASP A 93 -11.56 14.64 -7.81
CA ASP A 93 -12.06 15.91 -7.27
C ASP A 93 -11.20 16.48 -6.14
N ASP A 94 -10.13 15.77 -5.74
CA ASP A 94 -9.25 16.18 -4.65
C ASP A 94 -7.91 16.67 -5.19
N ALA A 95 -7.76 17.98 -5.28
CA ALA A 95 -6.54 18.64 -5.73
C ALA A 95 -5.39 18.62 -4.70
N SER A 96 -5.64 18.12 -3.48
CA SER A 96 -4.67 18.18 -2.37
C SER A 96 -3.40 17.36 -2.60
N ARG A 97 -3.43 16.37 -3.51
CA ARG A 97 -2.35 15.38 -3.72
C ARG A 97 -2.02 14.51 -2.50
N ASN A 98 -2.82 14.56 -1.43
CA ASN A 98 -2.64 13.80 -0.20
C ASN A 98 -3.08 12.35 -0.38
N PHE A 99 -2.33 11.58 -1.18
CA PHE A 99 -2.60 10.16 -1.45
C PHE A 99 -1.30 9.36 -1.58
N GLY A 100 -1.38 8.07 -1.34
CA GLY A 100 -0.24 7.17 -1.31
C GLY A 100 0.77 7.57 -0.23
N LEU A 101 2.04 7.51 -0.57
CA LEU A 101 3.12 8.01 0.27
C LEU A 101 3.58 9.37 -0.27
N TYR A 102 3.56 10.39 0.57
CA TYR A 102 4.02 11.74 0.25
C TYR A 102 4.77 12.38 1.42
N HIS A 103 5.42 13.49 1.16
CA HIS A 103 5.94 14.36 2.20
C HIS A 103 5.63 15.82 1.89
N TYR A 104 5.63 16.65 2.92
CA TYR A 104 5.63 18.11 2.79
C TYR A 104 7.07 18.60 2.65
N ASP A 105 7.34 19.38 1.61
CA ASP A 105 8.63 20.04 1.42
C ASP A 105 8.81 21.25 2.36
N GLN A 106 9.92 21.98 2.21
CA GLN A 106 10.22 23.16 3.02
C GLN A 106 9.24 24.34 2.81
N ASN A 107 8.51 24.33 1.70
CA ASN A 107 7.48 25.33 1.39
C ASN A 107 6.10 24.90 1.84
N GLY A 108 5.95 23.70 2.41
CA GLY A 108 4.67 23.10 2.76
C GLY A 108 3.92 22.48 1.59
N GLU A 109 4.58 22.30 0.43
CA GLU A 109 3.96 21.70 -0.75
C GLU A 109 4.05 20.17 -0.69
N VAL A 110 3.01 19.51 -1.19
CA VAL A 110 2.95 18.04 -1.23
C VAL A 110 3.81 17.48 -2.37
N VAL A 111 4.77 16.63 -2.01
CA VAL A 111 5.61 15.87 -2.92
C VAL A 111 5.26 14.39 -2.83
N ASN A 112 4.62 13.84 -3.85
CA ASN A 112 4.29 12.42 -3.91
C ASN A 112 5.54 11.58 -4.16
N LEU A 113 5.74 10.54 -3.35
CA LEU A 113 6.89 9.64 -3.37
C LEU A 113 6.56 8.28 -4.00
N ALA A 114 5.42 7.72 -3.63
CA ALA A 114 4.95 6.45 -4.16
C ALA A 114 3.43 6.34 -4.06
N MET A 115 2.84 5.66 -5.04
CA MET A 115 1.41 5.39 -5.09
C MET A 115 1.16 3.90 -5.22
N PRO A 116 0.65 3.23 -4.17
CA PRO A 116 0.09 1.90 -4.26
C PRO A 116 -1.15 1.90 -5.17
N PHE A 117 -1.33 0.87 -5.98
CA PHE A 117 -2.53 0.77 -6.80
C PHE A 117 -3.00 -0.67 -6.99
N TYR A 118 -4.30 -0.82 -7.29
CA TYR A 118 -4.93 -2.07 -7.68
C TYR A 118 -5.03 -2.14 -9.20
N ASN A 119 -4.53 -3.20 -9.78
CA ASN A 119 -4.66 -3.48 -11.21
C ASN A 119 -5.92 -4.33 -11.46
N TRP A 120 -7.07 -3.69 -11.34
CA TRP A 120 -8.36 -4.36 -11.54
C TRP A 120 -8.52 -4.96 -12.93
N GLY A 121 -7.90 -4.36 -13.95
CA GLY A 121 -7.89 -4.89 -15.32
C GLY A 121 -7.31 -6.30 -15.38
N ALA A 122 -6.13 -6.50 -14.79
CA ALA A 122 -5.50 -7.81 -14.71
C ALA A 122 -6.33 -8.81 -13.89
N PHE A 123 -6.99 -8.35 -12.83
CA PHE A 123 -7.89 -9.20 -12.04
C PHE A 123 -9.06 -9.71 -12.89
N TYR A 124 -9.79 -8.81 -13.54
CA TYR A 124 -10.95 -9.18 -14.35
C TYR A 124 -10.57 -10.01 -15.58
N GLU A 125 -9.44 -9.72 -16.22
CA GLU A 125 -8.94 -10.53 -17.33
C GLU A 125 -8.72 -11.99 -16.92
N ARG A 126 -8.08 -12.23 -15.78
CA ARG A 126 -7.85 -13.59 -15.25
C ARG A 126 -9.16 -14.32 -14.96
N ILE A 127 -10.12 -13.64 -14.34
CA ILE A 127 -11.44 -14.24 -14.06
C ILE A 127 -12.16 -14.59 -15.37
N LEU A 128 -12.21 -13.68 -16.35
CA LEU A 128 -12.85 -13.94 -17.63
C LEU A 128 -12.18 -15.09 -18.38
N ARG A 129 -10.86 -15.15 -18.36
CA ARG A 129 -10.09 -16.26 -18.96
C ARG A 129 -10.45 -17.60 -18.30
N SER A 130 -10.46 -17.66 -16.98
CA SER A 130 -10.88 -18.88 -16.24
C SER A 130 -12.29 -19.34 -16.60
N ILE A 131 -13.23 -18.41 -16.79
CA ILE A 131 -14.59 -18.72 -17.24
C ILE A 131 -14.60 -19.27 -18.66
N LEU A 132 -13.92 -18.61 -19.60
CA LEU A 132 -13.88 -19.00 -21.02
C LEU A 132 -13.20 -20.36 -21.24
N GLU A 133 -12.17 -20.66 -20.46
CA GLU A 133 -11.47 -21.95 -20.48
C GLU A 133 -12.23 -23.09 -19.75
N GLY A 134 -13.37 -22.78 -19.12
CA GLY A 134 -14.17 -23.76 -18.37
C GLY A 134 -13.61 -24.12 -17.00
N ASN A 135 -12.49 -23.51 -16.58
CA ASN A 135 -11.81 -23.81 -15.31
C ASN A 135 -12.62 -23.35 -14.09
N TRP A 136 -13.49 -22.37 -14.26
CA TRP A 136 -14.35 -21.81 -13.21
C TRP A 136 -15.16 -22.89 -12.46
N LYS A 137 -15.71 -23.87 -13.17
CA LYS A 137 -16.48 -24.97 -12.57
C LYS A 137 -15.61 -26.03 -11.91
N GLN A 138 -14.36 -26.21 -12.37
CA GLN A 138 -13.41 -27.15 -11.77
C GLN A 138 -12.85 -26.63 -10.47
N GLU A 139 -12.54 -25.34 -10.42
CA GLU A 139 -12.11 -24.67 -9.19
C GLU A 139 -13.16 -24.81 -8.07
N GLU A 140 -14.45 -24.78 -8.42
CA GLU A 140 -15.57 -24.95 -7.48
C GLU A 140 -15.62 -26.32 -6.80
N LYS A 141 -15.21 -27.38 -7.51
CA LYS A 141 -15.18 -28.73 -6.95
C LYS A 141 -14.03 -28.97 -5.98
N ASN A 142 -12.97 -28.18 -6.09
CA ASN A 142 -11.75 -28.30 -5.28
C ASN A 142 -11.76 -27.35 -4.07
N GLU A 143 -12.69 -26.40 -4.00
CA GLU A 143 -12.81 -25.47 -2.90
C GLU A 143 -13.56 -26.09 -1.71
N THR A 144 -12.83 -26.77 -0.86
CA THR A 144 -13.28 -27.02 0.50
C THR A 144 -13.25 -25.71 1.28
N SER A 145 -14.39 -25.03 1.39
CA SER A 145 -14.72 -23.95 2.35
C SER A 145 -13.65 -22.89 2.65
N ASN A 146 -12.88 -22.45 1.68
CA ASN A 146 -11.98 -21.32 1.89
C ASN A 146 -12.81 -20.02 1.99
N ALA A 147 -12.62 -19.25 3.06
CA ALA A 147 -13.29 -17.96 3.26
C ALA A 147 -12.93 -16.94 2.16
N ILE A 148 -11.80 -17.11 1.48
CA ILE A 148 -11.31 -16.27 0.38
C ILE A 148 -10.92 -17.17 -0.79
N SER A 149 -11.60 -17.02 -1.93
CA SER A 149 -11.38 -17.80 -3.14
C SER A 149 -10.10 -17.38 -3.88
N TYR A 150 -9.79 -16.08 -3.89
CA TYR A 150 -8.62 -15.53 -4.56
C TYR A 150 -7.80 -14.68 -3.60
N TRP A 151 -6.54 -15.07 -3.42
CA TRP A 151 -5.56 -14.40 -2.56
C TRP A 151 -4.37 -13.95 -3.41
N TRP A 152 -4.56 -12.87 -4.18
CA TRP A 152 -3.59 -12.42 -5.18
C TRP A 152 -2.85 -11.14 -4.78
N GLY A 153 -1.59 -11.05 -5.18
CA GLY A 153 -0.71 -9.93 -4.87
C GLY A 153 0.13 -9.48 -6.08
N MET A 154 1.34 -9.02 -5.78
CA MET A 154 2.29 -8.51 -6.79
C MET A 154 2.73 -9.60 -7.76
N SER A 155 2.93 -10.84 -7.30
CA SER A 155 3.28 -11.99 -8.15
C SER A 155 2.22 -12.29 -9.21
N ALA A 156 0.96 -11.97 -8.92
CA ALA A 156 -0.15 -12.09 -9.86
C ALA A 156 -0.39 -10.80 -10.68
N GLY A 157 0.34 -9.71 -10.40
CA GLY A 157 0.15 -8.43 -11.05
C GLY A 157 -1.14 -7.69 -10.65
N ILE A 158 -1.76 -8.06 -9.52
CA ILE A 158 -3.04 -7.50 -9.06
C ILE A 158 -2.85 -6.23 -8.22
N VAL A 159 -1.72 -6.11 -7.55
CA VAL A 159 -1.30 -4.90 -6.85
C VAL A 159 0.11 -4.53 -7.27
N ASP A 160 0.41 -3.25 -7.31
CA ASP A 160 1.74 -2.75 -7.63
C ASP A 160 1.94 -1.33 -7.07
N VAL A 161 3.14 -0.77 -7.26
CA VAL A 161 3.50 0.56 -6.80
C VAL A 161 4.07 1.40 -7.94
N ILE A 162 3.59 2.63 -8.07
CA ILE A 162 4.21 3.66 -8.91
C ILE A 162 5.10 4.50 -8.01
N CYS A 163 6.40 4.54 -8.29
CA CYS A 163 7.37 5.33 -7.55
C CYS A 163 7.70 6.63 -8.28
N SER A 164 7.93 7.70 -7.53
CA SER A 164 8.42 8.96 -8.08
C SER A 164 9.80 8.77 -8.73
N LYS A 165 10.00 9.39 -9.89
CA LYS A 165 11.30 9.43 -10.57
C LYS A 165 12.34 10.27 -9.82
N HIS A 166 11.90 11.08 -8.87
CA HIS A 166 12.77 11.93 -8.03
C HIS A 166 13.27 11.24 -6.77
N LEU A 167 12.93 9.97 -6.54
CA LEU A 167 13.53 9.21 -5.43
C LEU A 167 15.05 9.10 -5.63
N PRO A 168 15.86 9.13 -4.54
CA PRO A 168 17.29 8.90 -4.62
C PRO A 168 17.62 7.57 -5.32
N ALA A 169 18.68 7.52 -6.10
CA ALA A 169 19.05 6.33 -6.89
C ALA A 169 19.21 5.06 -6.03
N GLY A 170 19.75 5.19 -4.81
CA GLY A 170 19.87 4.08 -3.86
C GLY A 170 18.50 3.52 -3.45
N THR A 171 17.55 4.41 -3.14
CA THR A 171 16.17 4.02 -2.80
C THR A 171 15.48 3.36 -4.00
N GLN A 172 15.62 3.93 -5.20
CA GLN A 172 15.05 3.32 -6.42
C GLN A 172 15.58 1.91 -6.66
N LYS A 173 16.90 1.71 -6.52
CA LYS A 173 17.53 0.39 -6.69
C LYS A 173 17.05 -0.60 -5.64
N LEU A 174 17.00 -0.19 -4.37
CA LEU A 174 16.50 -1.02 -3.28
C LEU A 174 15.07 -1.49 -3.54
N ILE A 175 14.17 -0.56 -3.88
CA ILE A 175 12.77 -0.87 -4.15
C ILE A 175 12.62 -1.77 -5.37
N SER A 176 13.40 -1.54 -6.43
CA SER A 176 13.39 -2.42 -7.62
C SER A 176 13.78 -3.86 -7.28
N VAL A 177 14.82 -4.06 -6.48
CA VAL A 177 15.26 -5.40 -6.04
C VAL A 177 14.17 -6.06 -5.19
N MET A 178 13.64 -5.36 -4.20
CA MET A 178 12.60 -5.90 -3.31
C MET A 178 11.30 -6.19 -4.05
N THR A 179 10.91 -5.35 -5.01
CA THR A 179 9.76 -5.59 -5.88
C THR A 179 9.92 -6.91 -6.66
N ASN A 180 11.09 -7.15 -7.23
CA ASN A 180 11.35 -8.39 -7.97
C ASN A 180 11.29 -9.61 -7.04
N LEU A 181 11.92 -9.56 -5.88
CA LEU A 181 11.86 -10.64 -4.89
C LEU A 181 10.42 -10.97 -4.49
N ILE A 182 9.60 -9.97 -4.18
CA ILE A 182 8.18 -10.19 -3.83
C ILE A 182 7.39 -10.78 -5.01
N ARG A 183 7.66 -10.34 -6.24
CA ARG A 183 7.00 -10.89 -7.44
C ARG A 183 7.39 -12.34 -7.72
N GLU A 184 8.60 -12.72 -7.38
CA GLU A 184 9.12 -14.10 -7.50
C GLU A 184 8.65 -15.00 -6.34
N GLY A 185 8.01 -14.43 -5.30
CA GLY A 185 7.48 -15.18 -4.16
C GLY A 185 8.50 -15.47 -3.07
N ALA A 186 9.55 -14.67 -3.00
CA ALA A 186 10.60 -14.78 -1.97
C ALA A 186 10.17 -14.13 -0.65
#